data_b094a477c5f60a8f4aeef28aa95c508d
#
_entry.id   b094a477c5f60a8f4aeef28aa95c508d
#
_cell.length_a   1.000
_cell.length_b   1.000
_cell.length_c   1.000
_cell.angle_alpha   90.00
_cell.angle_beta   90.00
_cell.angle_gamma   90.00
#
_symmetry.space_group_name_H-M   'P 1'
#
loop_
_entity.id
_entity.type
_entity.pdbx_description
1 polymer ?
#
loop_
_entity_poly.entity_id
_entity_poly.type
_entity_poly.pdbx_seq_one_letter_code
_entity_poly.pdbx_strand_id
1 'polypeptide(L)'
;RWARHTSITVRGNRFYDWKAEAGGYPIAFVQRYFNYNFKQAVEFLLSNVGDLQMSVPYGKTEKAEFKLPEKNETLNRVYGYLLKTRFLDKEVIDEFVRKGLIYEDKEYHNAVFVGLDENGVARHGHKRGTATYGKNQSFRGNIEGSDPLYPFHYKGSSNKVYVFEAPIDMLSYISLNKENWIENSYIALNGLSKIGLDHFLDVHPNINQIYLCLDHDIAGIEGAERISDFLNEKGRYTISCIRARNKDFNEDL
;
A
#
# COMPACT_ATOMS: atom_id res chain seq x y z
N ARG A 1 -18.39 29.97 2.52
CA ARG A 1 -19.50 28.97 2.44
C ARG A 1 -20.14 29.06 1.07
N TRP A 2 -20.53 27.93 0.50
CA TRP A 2 -21.24 27.89 -0.79
C TRP A 2 -22.71 28.29 -0.58
N ALA A 3 -23.19 29.30 -1.35
CA ALA A 3 -24.49 29.91 -1.11
C ALA A 3 -25.68 28.94 -1.15
N ARG A 4 -25.59 27.83 -1.92
CA ARG A 4 -26.63 26.79 -2.04
C ARG A 4 -26.52 25.70 -0.98
N HIS A 5 -25.38 25.56 -0.30
CA HIS A 5 -25.09 24.53 0.69
C HIS A 5 -24.32 25.14 1.86
N THR A 6 -25.03 25.65 2.85
CA THR A 6 -24.45 26.36 4.00
C THR A 6 -23.60 25.47 4.90
N SER A 7 -23.74 24.15 4.79
CA SER A 7 -22.94 23.14 5.50
C SER A 7 -21.52 23.00 4.94
N ILE A 8 -21.25 23.50 3.73
CA ILE A 8 -19.94 23.34 3.09
C ILE A 8 -19.00 24.48 3.44
N THR A 9 -17.83 24.13 3.93
CA THR A 9 -16.71 25.05 4.16
C THR A 9 -15.61 24.76 3.15
N VAL A 10 -15.05 25.80 2.52
CA VAL A 10 -13.90 25.70 1.61
C VAL A 10 -12.72 26.43 2.22
N ARG A 11 -11.55 25.79 2.22
CA ARG A 11 -10.26 26.39 2.61
C ARG A 11 -9.19 26.00 1.61
N GLY A 12 -8.66 26.97 0.87
CA GLY A 12 -7.73 26.71 -0.24
C GLY A 12 -8.36 25.76 -1.27
N ASN A 13 -7.69 24.66 -1.55
CA ASN A 13 -8.13 23.64 -2.49
C ASN A 13 -8.88 22.46 -1.81
N ARG A 14 -9.38 22.61 -0.58
CA ARG A 14 -10.14 21.58 0.14
C ARG A 14 -11.52 22.07 0.49
N PHE A 15 -12.49 21.17 0.48
CA PHE A 15 -13.82 21.40 1.04
C PHE A 15 -14.11 20.42 2.18
N TYR A 16 -15.03 20.78 3.05
CA TYR A 16 -15.64 19.89 4.03
C TYR A 16 -17.13 20.21 4.16
N ASP A 17 -17.96 19.21 4.03
CA ASP A 17 -19.41 19.28 4.24
C ASP A 17 -19.75 18.70 5.59
N TRP A 18 -20.10 19.59 6.53
CA TRP A 18 -20.45 19.25 7.91
C TRP A 18 -21.72 18.41 8.04
N LYS A 19 -22.66 18.54 7.10
CA LYS A 19 -23.90 17.77 7.09
C LYS A 19 -23.67 16.31 6.64
N ALA A 20 -22.79 16.14 5.70
CA ALA A 20 -22.47 14.84 5.11
C ALA A 20 -21.23 14.20 5.76
N GLU A 21 -20.59 14.88 6.72
CA GLU A 21 -19.36 14.48 7.41
C GLU A 21 -18.23 14.05 6.43
N ALA A 22 -18.15 14.71 5.28
CA ALA A 22 -17.25 14.34 4.21
C ALA A 22 -16.56 15.56 3.61
N GLY A 23 -15.31 15.37 3.21
CA GLY A 23 -14.51 16.40 2.57
C GLY A 23 -13.63 15.85 1.46
N GLY A 24 -12.89 16.75 0.80
CA GLY A 24 -12.00 16.34 -0.28
C GLY A 24 -11.41 17.52 -1.05
N TYR A 25 -10.86 17.20 -2.20
CA TYR A 25 -10.27 18.10 -3.18
C TYR A 25 -11.27 18.45 -4.30
N PRO A 26 -10.95 19.38 -5.23
CA PRO A 26 -11.87 19.84 -6.26
C PRO A 26 -12.53 18.75 -7.08
N ILE A 27 -11.80 17.71 -7.48
CA ILE A 27 -12.36 16.58 -8.24
C ILE A 27 -13.47 15.89 -7.43
N ALA A 28 -13.20 15.55 -6.17
CA ALA A 28 -14.17 14.93 -5.27
C ALA A 28 -15.40 15.84 -5.05
N PHE A 29 -15.19 17.16 -5.01
CA PHE A 29 -16.28 18.13 -4.94
C PHE A 29 -17.21 18.05 -6.16
N VAL A 30 -16.62 18.07 -7.36
CA VAL A 30 -17.37 18.02 -8.62
C VAL A 30 -18.09 16.67 -8.76
N GLN A 31 -17.43 15.56 -8.48
CA GLN A 31 -18.06 14.24 -8.49
C GLN A 31 -19.27 14.19 -7.56
N ARG A 32 -19.14 14.69 -6.33
CA ARG A 32 -20.19 14.61 -5.30
C ARG A 32 -21.40 15.50 -5.58
N TYR A 33 -21.16 16.74 -6.00
CA TYR A 33 -22.23 17.74 -6.10
C TYR A 33 -22.75 18.00 -7.51
N PHE A 34 -22.04 17.50 -8.53
CA PHE A 34 -22.45 17.61 -9.95
C PHE A 34 -22.73 16.24 -10.57
N ASN A 35 -22.58 15.17 -9.79
CA ASN A 35 -22.81 13.78 -10.24
C ASN A 35 -21.97 13.40 -11.48
N TYR A 36 -20.73 13.89 -11.55
CA TYR A 36 -19.80 13.60 -12.63
C TYR A 36 -18.94 12.38 -12.28
N ASN A 37 -18.60 11.56 -13.27
CA ASN A 37 -17.54 10.59 -13.12
C ASN A 37 -16.17 11.29 -13.07
N PHE A 38 -15.10 10.55 -12.75
CA PHE A 38 -13.77 11.13 -12.59
C PHE A 38 -13.30 11.91 -13.83
N LYS A 39 -13.47 11.32 -15.04
CA LYS A 39 -13.07 11.93 -16.31
C LYS A 39 -13.83 13.23 -16.58
N GLN A 40 -15.14 13.19 -16.43
CA GLN A 40 -16.00 14.36 -16.57
C GLN A 40 -15.67 15.46 -15.55
N ALA A 41 -15.35 15.08 -14.30
CA ALA A 41 -14.97 16.06 -13.28
C ALA A 41 -13.64 16.76 -13.61
N VAL A 42 -12.67 16.01 -14.14
CA VAL A 42 -11.39 16.58 -14.60
C VAL A 42 -11.61 17.52 -15.78
N GLU A 43 -12.35 17.09 -16.81
CA GLU A 43 -12.68 17.91 -17.98
C GLU A 43 -13.43 19.20 -17.59
N PHE A 44 -14.40 19.09 -16.68
CA PHE A 44 -15.14 20.23 -16.15
C PHE A 44 -14.22 21.23 -15.44
N LEU A 45 -13.32 20.75 -14.58
CA LEU A 45 -12.38 21.61 -13.87
C LEU A 45 -11.41 22.28 -14.84
N LEU A 46 -10.86 21.56 -15.80
CA LEU A 46 -9.96 22.11 -16.81
C LEU A 46 -10.63 23.16 -17.72
N SER A 47 -11.87 22.93 -18.12
CA SER A 47 -12.62 23.88 -18.97
C SER A 47 -13.05 25.15 -18.22
N ASN A 48 -13.13 25.11 -16.89
CA ASN A 48 -13.50 26.26 -16.05
C ASN A 48 -12.30 26.96 -15.41
N VAL A 49 -11.08 26.47 -15.61
CA VAL A 49 -9.85 27.22 -15.34
C VAL A 49 -9.66 28.17 -16.50
N GLY A 50 -10.25 29.38 -16.43
CA GLY A 50 -9.90 30.47 -17.36
C GLY A 50 -8.38 30.69 -17.36
N ASP A 51 -7.86 31.63 -18.15
CA ASP A 51 -6.43 31.98 -18.29
C ASP A 51 -5.68 32.26 -16.95
N LEU A 52 -5.88 31.42 -15.96
CA LEU A 52 -4.99 31.29 -14.82
C LEU A 52 -3.68 30.75 -15.39
N GLN A 53 -2.75 31.66 -15.69
CA GLN A 53 -1.35 31.28 -15.81
C GLN A 53 -1.07 30.33 -14.66
N MET A 54 -0.89 29.04 -14.97
CA MET A 54 -0.35 28.08 -14.03
C MET A 54 1.07 28.52 -13.70
N SER A 55 1.16 29.46 -12.76
CA SER A 55 2.42 29.96 -12.20
C SER A 55 2.95 29.02 -11.10
N VAL A 56 2.56 27.76 -11.14
CA VAL A 56 3.32 26.71 -10.49
C VAL A 56 4.03 26.00 -11.63
N PRO A 57 5.34 26.22 -11.82
CA PRO A 57 6.09 25.26 -12.59
C PRO A 57 5.81 23.92 -11.92
N TYR A 58 5.22 22.99 -12.67
CA TYR A 58 5.43 21.58 -12.39
C TYR A 58 6.94 21.39 -12.65
N GLY A 59 7.73 21.91 -11.71
CA GLY A 59 9.14 21.59 -11.65
C GLY A 59 9.13 20.09 -11.58
N LYS A 60 9.81 19.41 -12.49
CA LYS A 60 10.24 18.05 -12.27
C LYS A 60 10.85 18.12 -10.87
N THR A 61 10.09 17.70 -9.85
CA THR A 61 10.67 17.43 -8.55
C THR A 61 11.73 16.39 -8.88
N GLU A 62 12.99 16.80 -8.79
CA GLU A 62 14.10 15.84 -8.86
C GLU A 62 13.66 14.73 -7.92
N LYS A 63 13.60 13.49 -8.45
CA LYS A 63 13.20 12.36 -7.61
C LYS A 63 14.16 12.37 -6.44
N ALA A 64 13.63 12.55 -5.24
CA ALA A 64 14.45 12.49 -4.04
C ALA A 64 15.26 11.19 -4.07
N GLU A 65 16.52 11.28 -3.74
CA GLU A 65 17.39 10.10 -3.68
C GLU A 65 16.84 9.15 -2.60
N PHE A 66 16.57 7.90 -3.00
CA PHE A 66 16.09 6.89 -2.07
C PHE A 66 17.18 6.52 -1.07
N LYS A 67 16.88 6.70 0.20
CA LYS A 67 17.79 6.30 1.30
C LYS A 67 16.99 5.68 2.43
N LEU A 68 17.35 4.45 2.79
CA LEU A 68 16.78 3.79 3.98
C LEU A 68 17.19 4.54 5.26
N PRO A 69 16.29 4.69 6.25
CA PRO A 69 16.64 5.21 7.56
C PRO A 69 17.66 4.32 8.25
N GLU A 70 18.47 4.93 9.12
CA GLU A 70 19.48 4.23 9.90
C GLU A 70 18.81 3.15 10.76
N LYS A 71 19.44 1.96 10.80
CA LYS A 71 18.96 0.84 11.62
C LYS A 71 19.22 1.11 13.09
N ASN A 72 18.26 0.80 13.94
CA ASN A 72 18.47 0.76 15.38
C ASN A 72 19.32 -0.47 15.76
N GLU A 73 20.02 -0.39 16.88
CA GLU A 73 20.84 -1.50 17.41
C GLU A 73 19.99 -2.70 17.86
N THR A 74 18.75 -2.44 18.25
CA THR A 74 17.80 -3.46 18.70
C THR A 74 16.49 -3.37 17.93
N LEU A 75 15.69 -4.44 17.94
CA LEU A 75 14.36 -4.49 17.33
C LEU A 75 13.25 -4.62 18.38
N ASN A 76 13.50 -4.19 19.62
CA ASN A 76 12.61 -4.46 20.74
C ASN A 76 11.19 -3.90 20.53
N ARG A 77 11.06 -2.68 19.99
CA ARG A 77 9.76 -2.06 19.72
C ARG A 77 9.05 -2.73 18.55
N VAL A 78 9.79 -3.05 17.50
CA VAL A 78 9.25 -3.76 16.34
C VAL A 78 8.75 -5.14 16.74
N TYR A 79 9.54 -5.94 17.47
CA TYR A 79 9.08 -7.23 17.97
C TYR A 79 7.88 -7.08 18.93
N GLY A 80 7.94 -6.12 19.86
CA GLY A 80 6.81 -5.85 20.75
C GLY A 80 5.53 -5.51 19.98
N TYR A 81 5.62 -4.68 18.95
CA TYR A 81 4.50 -4.32 18.12
C TYR A 81 3.98 -5.50 17.27
N LEU A 82 4.87 -6.18 16.54
CA LEU A 82 4.47 -7.25 15.63
C LEU A 82 3.91 -8.47 16.38
N LEU A 83 4.53 -8.85 17.52
CA LEU A 83 4.10 -10.01 18.30
C LEU A 83 2.90 -9.72 19.21
N LYS A 84 2.88 -8.57 19.89
CA LYS A 84 1.90 -8.31 20.97
C LYS A 84 0.72 -7.45 20.52
N THR A 85 0.90 -6.63 19.50
CA THR A 85 -0.17 -5.77 18.99
C THR A 85 -0.79 -6.32 17.70
N ARG A 86 0.04 -6.98 16.86
CA ARG A 86 -0.39 -7.57 15.59
C ARG A 86 -0.52 -9.08 15.64
N PHE A 87 -0.13 -9.72 16.73
CA PHE A 87 -0.23 -11.17 17.00
C PHE A 87 0.46 -12.05 15.95
N LEU A 88 1.42 -11.49 15.21
CA LEU A 88 2.15 -12.22 14.16
C LEU A 88 3.01 -13.34 14.77
N ASP A 89 3.20 -14.40 14.00
CA ASP A 89 4.06 -15.51 14.41
C ASP A 89 5.53 -15.11 14.46
N LYS A 90 6.20 -15.53 15.55
CA LYS A 90 7.61 -15.15 15.79
C LYS A 90 8.56 -15.73 14.74
N GLU A 91 8.36 -16.97 14.32
CA GLU A 91 9.24 -17.64 13.35
C GLU A 91 9.16 -16.95 11.99
N VAL A 92 7.95 -16.49 11.61
CA VAL A 92 7.74 -15.70 10.39
C VAL A 92 8.52 -14.38 10.48
N ILE A 93 8.38 -13.64 11.58
CA ILE A 93 9.10 -12.38 11.76
C ILE A 93 10.61 -12.58 11.75
N ASP A 94 11.11 -13.61 12.47
CA ASP A 94 12.54 -13.91 12.54
C ASP A 94 13.15 -14.16 11.15
N GLU A 95 12.43 -14.85 10.27
CA GLU A 95 12.88 -15.10 8.89
C GLU A 95 13.01 -13.79 8.08
N PHE A 96 12.01 -12.90 8.16
CA PHE A 96 12.06 -11.62 7.47
C PHE A 96 13.13 -10.69 8.04
N VAL A 97 13.34 -10.69 9.35
CA VAL A 97 14.43 -9.94 10.00
C VAL A 97 15.78 -10.50 9.60
N ARG A 98 15.96 -11.82 9.61
CA ARG A 98 17.20 -12.50 9.19
C ARG A 98 17.58 -12.18 7.75
N LYS A 99 16.60 -12.05 6.86
CA LYS A 99 16.79 -11.63 5.47
C LYS A 99 17.00 -10.12 5.30
N GLY A 100 16.92 -9.34 6.39
CA GLY A 100 17.05 -7.88 6.34
C GLY A 100 15.86 -7.16 5.70
N LEU A 101 14.72 -7.86 5.52
CA LEU A 101 13.50 -7.33 4.95
C LEU A 101 12.68 -6.53 5.97
N ILE A 102 12.89 -6.76 7.27
CA ILE A 102 12.27 -6.01 8.37
C ILE A 102 13.34 -5.55 9.33
N TYR A 103 13.29 -4.28 9.72
CA TYR A 103 14.13 -3.74 10.79
C TYR A 103 13.47 -2.58 11.52
N GLU A 104 14.05 -2.12 12.63
CA GLU A 104 13.61 -0.95 13.40
C GLU A 104 14.43 0.27 12.99
N ASP A 105 13.78 1.40 12.64
CA ASP A 105 14.48 2.65 12.41
C ASP A 105 14.95 3.26 13.75
N LYS A 106 16.12 3.90 13.72
CA LYS A 106 16.78 4.45 14.90
C LYS A 106 16.08 5.71 15.44
N GLU A 107 15.51 6.51 14.57
CA GLU A 107 14.98 7.83 14.93
C GLU A 107 13.61 7.74 15.60
N TYR A 108 12.68 6.98 15.02
CA TYR A 108 11.29 6.91 15.47
C TYR A 108 10.87 5.51 15.94
N HIS A 109 11.76 4.53 15.84
CA HIS A 109 11.48 3.12 16.17
C HIS A 109 10.32 2.52 15.37
N ASN A 110 10.12 2.98 14.13
CA ASN A 110 9.14 2.38 13.24
C ASN A 110 9.63 1.01 12.75
N ALA A 111 8.69 0.13 12.44
CA ALA A 111 8.98 -1.03 11.60
C ALA A 111 9.18 -0.57 10.15
N VAL A 112 10.32 -0.92 9.57
CA VAL A 112 10.66 -0.66 8.17
C VAL A 112 10.59 -1.97 7.40
N PHE A 113 9.74 -2.00 6.37
CA PHE A 113 9.55 -3.11 5.43
C PHE A 113 10.28 -2.77 4.14
N VAL A 114 11.29 -3.56 3.78
CA VAL A 114 12.21 -3.25 2.68
C VAL A 114 11.85 -4.05 1.43
N GLY A 115 11.73 -3.36 0.31
CA GLY A 115 11.63 -3.97 -1.01
C GLY A 115 13.02 -3.97 -1.68
N LEU A 116 13.44 -5.14 -2.14
CA LEU A 116 14.75 -5.36 -2.78
C LEU A 116 14.59 -5.53 -4.30
N ASP A 117 15.60 -5.14 -5.06
CA ASP A 117 15.71 -5.53 -6.47
C ASP A 117 16.30 -6.96 -6.62
N GLU A 118 16.45 -7.43 -7.83
CA GLU A 118 16.96 -8.78 -8.20
C GLU A 118 18.41 -9.00 -7.75
N ASN A 119 19.15 -7.92 -7.47
CA ASN A 119 20.52 -7.95 -6.97
C ASN A 119 20.59 -7.85 -5.44
N GLY A 120 19.44 -7.82 -4.76
CA GLY A 120 19.38 -7.66 -3.32
C GLY A 120 19.62 -6.22 -2.83
N VAL A 121 19.56 -5.23 -3.73
CA VAL A 121 19.70 -3.82 -3.38
C VAL A 121 18.34 -3.25 -2.99
N ALA A 122 18.28 -2.53 -1.87
CA ALA A 122 17.06 -1.88 -1.43
C ALA A 122 16.65 -0.75 -2.39
N ARG A 123 15.40 -0.80 -2.86
CA ARG A 123 14.78 0.19 -3.77
C ARG A 123 13.51 0.82 -3.19
N HIS A 124 12.94 0.18 -2.20
CA HIS A 124 11.70 0.62 -1.59
C HIS A 124 11.73 0.40 -0.09
N GLY A 125 11.06 1.25 0.65
CA GLY A 125 10.84 1.08 2.08
C GLY A 125 9.47 1.59 2.48
N HIS A 126 8.73 0.76 3.21
CA HIS A 126 7.47 1.16 3.84
C HIS A 126 7.66 1.21 5.35
N LYS A 127 7.20 2.29 5.99
CA LYS A 127 7.28 2.47 7.44
C LYS A 127 5.94 2.28 8.11
N ARG A 128 5.95 1.61 9.25
CA ARG A 128 4.79 1.48 10.15
C ARG A 128 5.18 1.88 11.57
N GLY A 129 4.46 2.85 12.13
CA GLY A 129 4.66 3.25 13.52
C GLY A 129 4.38 2.11 14.48
N THR A 130 5.27 1.92 15.47
CA THR A 130 5.13 0.91 16.52
C THR A 130 4.42 1.44 17.76
N ALA A 131 4.14 2.75 17.82
CA ALA A 131 3.39 3.37 18.92
C ALA A 131 1.92 2.90 18.89
N THR A 132 1.44 2.39 20.03
CA THR A 132 0.06 1.92 20.20
C THR A 132 -0.85 2.98 20.84
N TYR A 133 -0.29 4.13 21.19
CA TYR A 133 -1.01 5.26 21.80
C TYR A 133 -0.43 6.61 21.32
N GLY A 134 -1.19 7.69 21.50
CA GLY A 134 -0.78 9.03 21.12
C GLY A 134 -1.01 9.38 19.64
N LYS A 135 -0.48 10.53 19.21
CA LYS A 135 -0.72 11.08 17.87
C LYS A 135 -0.15 10.22 16.71
N ASN A 136 0.84 9.39 16.96
CA ASN A 136 1.56 8.60 15.95
C ASN A 136 1.14 7.12 15.92
N GLN A 137 0.10 6.73 16.65
CA GLN A 137 -0.34 5.33 16.75
C GLN A 137 -0.71 4.67 15.42
N SER A 138 -1.04 5.44 14.39
CA SER A 138 -1.45 4.93 13.08
C SER A 138 -0.51 5.34 11.95
N PHE A 139 0.72 5.81 12.28
CA PHE A 139 1.66 6.25 11.25
C PHE A 139 1.98 5.14 10.26
N ARG A 140 1.85 5.44 8.97
CA ARG A 140 2.26 4.58 7.86
C ARG A 140 2.64 5.45 6.66
N GLY A 141 3.62 5.00 5.88
CA GLY A 141 4.01 5.71 4.66
C GLY A 141 5.24 5.10 4.02
N ASN A 142 5.39 5.35 2.74
CA ASN A 142 6.58 4.98 2.01
C ASN A 142 7.71 5.97 2.31
N ILE A 143 8.93 5.48 2.28
CA ILE A 143 10.14 6.32 2.35
C ILE A 143 10.23 7.12 1.06
N GLU A 144 10.61 8.39 1.18
CA GLU A 144 10.75 9.27 0.04
C GLU A 144 11.79 8.72 -0.96
N GLY A 145 11.51 8.84 -2.26
CA GLY A 145 12.35 8.27 -3.31
C GLY A 145 12.17 6.76 -3.54
N SER A 146 11.33 6.07 -2.76
CA SER A 146 11.02 4.65 -2.98
C SER A 146 10.54 4.36 -4.39
N ASP A 147 11.07 3.30 -5.00
CA ASP A 147 10.65 2.85 -6.32
C ASP A 147 9.43 1.90 -6.20
N PRO A 148 8.28 2.25 -6.80
CA PRO A 148 7.07 1.43 -6.72
C PRO A 148 7.17 0.08 -7.45
N LEU A 149 8.21 -0.13 -8.26
CA LEU A 149 8.48 -1.42 -8.91
C LEU A 149 8.88 -2.50 -7.91
N TYR A 150 9.43 -2.13 -6.77
CA TYR A 150 10.01 -3.04 -5.77
C TYR A 150 9.31 -2.95 -4.42
N PRO A 151 8.00 -3.23 -4.31
CA PRO A 151 7.32 -3.21 -3.02
C PRO A 151 7.86 -4.33 -2.11
N PHE A 152 7.48 -4.29 -0.84
CA PHE A 152 7.86 -5.33 0.12
C PHE A 152 7.41 -6.71 -0.36
N HIS A 153 8.33 -7.65 -0.50
CA HIS A 153 8.05 -8.98 -0.99
C HIS A 153 8.98 -10.05 -0.41
N TYR A 154 8.57 -11.30 -0.55
CA TYR A 154 9.35 -12.49 -0.27
C TYR A 154 9.28 -13.42 -1.48
N LYS A 155 10.43 -13.87 -1.99
CA LYS A 155 10.51 -14.80 -3.13
C LYS A 155 10.80 -16.20 -2.65
N GLY A 156 9.84 -17.10 -2.87
CA GLY A 156 9.98 -18.55 -2.68
C GLY A 156 10.35 -19.28 -3.96
N SER A 157 10.43 -20.62 -3.89
CA SER A 157 10.81 -21.48 -5.02
C SER A 157 9.63 -21.93 -5.88
N SER A 158 8.40 -21.88 -5.36
CA SER A 158 7.22 -22.37 -6.07
C SER A 158 6.79 -21.41 -7.22
N ASN A 159 5.83 -21.87 -8.02
CA ASN A 159 5.21 -21.09 -9.08
C ASN A 159 4.01 -20.25 -8.59
N LYS A 160 3.87 -20.03 -7.27
CA LYS A 160 2.77 -19.32 -6.63
C LYS A 160 3.20 -17.96 -6.10
N VAL A 161 2.33 -16.96 -6.22
CA VAL A 161 2.46 -15.69 -5.51
C VAL A 161 1.14 -15.30 -4.85
N TYR A 162 1.24 -14.82 -3.61
CA TYR A 162 0.13 -14.26 -2.83
C TYR A 162 0.30 -12.75 -2.75
N VAL A 163 -0.76 -12.01 -3.08
CA VAL A 163 -0.74 -10.54 -3.27
C VAL A 163 -1.60 -9.88 -2.21
N PHE A 164 -1.04 -8.94 -1.47
CA PHE A 164 -1.67 -8.25 -0.35
C PHE A 164 -1.66 -6.73 -0.55
N GLU A 165 -2.55 -6.04 0.15
CA GLU A 165 -2.56 -4.58 0.16
C GLU A 165 -1.42 -4.01 1.02
N ALA A 166 -1.16 -4.59 2.20
CA ALA A 166 -0.15 -4.10 3.13
C ALA A 166 0.76 -5.21 3.70
N PRO A 167 1.99 -4.86 4.17
CA PRO A 167 2.93 -5.82 4.75
C PRO A 167 2.39 -6.57 5.97
N ILE A 168 1.57 -5.92 6.81
CA ILE A 168 1.00 -6.55 8.01
C ILE A 168 0.06 -7.68 7.59
N ASP A 169 -0.81 -7.46 6.60
CA ASP A 169 -1.77 -8.48 6.13
C ASP A 169 -1.06 -9.67 5.49
N MET A 170 0.01 -9.39 4.73
CA MET A 170 0.88 -10.43 4.19
C MET A 170 1.49 -11.32 5.30
N LEU A 171 2.08 -10.71 6.32
CA LEU A 171 2.67 -11.43 7.44
C LEU A 171 1.61 -12.16 8.29
N SER A 172 0.42 -11.60 8.42
CA SER A 172 -0.73 -12.20 9.10
C SER A 172 -1.20 -13.47 8.38
N TYR A 173 -1.37 -13.37 7.06
CA TYR A 173 -1.71 -14.54 6.25
C TYR A 173 -0.68 -15.67 6.38
N ILE A 174 0.62 -15.33 6.33
CA ILE A 174 1.69 -16.31 6.51
C ILE A 174 1.62 -16.93 7.91
N SER A 175 1.37 -16.12 8.95
CA SER A 175 1.23 -16.58 10.35
C SER A 175 0.06 -17.55 10.53
N LEU A 176 -1.04 -17.35 9.81
CA LEU A 176 -2.20 -18.24 9.78
C LEU A 176 -1.96 -19.52 8.95
N ASN A 177 -1.07 -19.48 7.96
CA ASN A 177 -0.86 -20.54 6.97
C ASN A 177 0.63 -20.94 6.89
N LYS A 178 1.18 -21.43 8.02
CA LYS A 178 2.62 -21.71 8.16
C LYS A 178 3.14 -22.92 7.41
N GLU A 179 2.28 -23.80 6.95
CA GLU A 179 2.72 -25.01 6.26
C GLU A 179 3.39 -24.66 4.92
N ASN A 180 4.68 -25.01 4.80
CA ASN A 180 5.51 -24.80 3.59
C ASN A 180 5.50 -23.36 3.04
N TRP A 181 5.24 -22.35 3.91
CA TRP A 181 5.13 -20.98 3.47
C TRP A 181 6.41 -20.45 2.79
N ILE A 182 7.58 -20.92 3.21
CA ILE A 182 8.89 -20.51 2.66
C ILE A 182 9.00 -20.81 1.16
N GLU A 183 8.27 -21.82 0.66
CA GLU A 183 8.29 -22.18 -0.75
C GLU A 183 7.50 -21.20 -1.62
N ASN A 184 6.54 -20.50 -1.06
CA ASN A 184 5.68 -19.58 -1.81
C ASN A 184 6.26 -18.16 -1.88
N SER A 185 5.83 -17.41 -2.89
CA SER A 185 6.17 -15.98 -2.99
C SER A 185 5.02 -15.12 -2.46
N TYR A 186 5.37 -13.97 -1.90
CA TYR A 186 4.41 -13.03 -1.30
C TYR A 186 4.83 -11.60 -1.65
N ILE A 187 3.84 -10.75 -1.94
CA ILE A 187 4.06 -9.34 -2.29
C ILE A 187 2.99 -8.46 -1.64
N ALA A 188 3.40 -7.35 -1.03
CA ALA A 188 2.52 -6.33 -0.46
C ALA A 188 2.64 -5.04 -1.27
N LEU A 189 1.57 -4.65 -1.94
CA LEU A 189 1.55 -3.56 -2.92
C LEU A 189 1.67 -2.16 -2.28
N ASN A 190 1.48 -2.04 -0.97
CA ASN A 190 1.36 -0.76 -0.24
C ASN A 190 0.23 0.13 -0.81
N GLY A 191 -0.92 -0.48 -1.08
CA GLY A 191 -2.10 0.05 -1.73
C GLY A 191 -2.59 -0.88 -2.84
N LEU A 192 -3.24 -0.33 -3.85
CA LEU A 192 -3.88 -1.11 -4.93
C LEU A 192 -3.23 -0.90 -6.31
N SER A 193 -1.97 -0.44 -6.35
CA SER A 193 -1.23 -0.26 -7.59
C SER A 193 -0.65 -1.58 -8.09
N LYS A 194 -0.95 -1.95 -9.33
CA LYS A 194 -0.47 -3.18 -9.96
C LYS A 194 0.99 -3.12 -10.43
N ILE A 195 1.63 -1.94 -10.42
CA ILE A 195 2.96 -1.72 -11.03
C ILE A 195 4.02 -2.65 -10.44
N GLY A 196 4.07 -2.77 -9.11
CA GLY A 196 5.03 -3.67 -8.45
C GLY A 196 4.75 -5.15 -8.70
N LEU A 197 3.48 -5.56 -8.78
CA LEU A 197 3.12 -6.93 -9.12
C LEU A 197 3.51 -7.25 -10.56
N ASP A 198 3.25 -6.35 -11.49
CA ASP A 198 3.58 -6.52 -12.90
C ASP A 198 5.08 -6.74 -13.09
N HIS A 199 5.89 -5.86 -12.51
CA HIS A 199 7.35 -6.00 -12.52
C HIS A 199 7.81 -7.31 -11.87
N PHE A 200 7.27 -7.65 -10.69
CA PHE A 200 7.62 -8.89 -9.98
C PHE A 200 7.34 -10.14 -10.83
N LEU A 201 6.24 -10.17 -11.56
CA LEU A 201 5.88 -11.28 -12.46
C LEU A 201 6.76 -11.34 -13.72
N ASP A 202 7.21 -10.20 -14.23
CA ASP A 202 8.08 -10.14 -15.41
C ASP A 202 9.48 -10.66 -15.09
N VAL A 203 10.00 -10.37 -13.89
CA VAL A 203 11.32 -10.88 -13.44
C VAL A 203 11.27 -12.30 -12.89
N HIS A 204 10.06 -12.84 -12.65
CA HIS A 204 9.85 -14.20 -12.16
C HIS A 204 8.91 -15.02 -13.09
N PRO A 205 9.31 -15.35 -14.32
CA PRO A 205 8.45 -15.95 -15.34
C PRO A 205 7.95 -17.37 -14.99
N ASN A 206 8.54 -18.01 -13.99
CA ASN A 206 8.07 -19.31 -13.48
C ASN A 206 6.76 -19.20 -12.66
N ILE A 207 6.40 -18.00 -12.20
CA ILE A 207 5.15 -17.79 -11.46
C ILE A 207 3.99 -17.76 -12.45
N ASN A 208 2.99 -18.61 -12.23
CA ASN A 208 1.78 -18.68 -13.05
C ASN A 208 0.50 -18.87 -12.23
N GLN A 209 0.59 -19.03 -10.91
CA GLN A 209 -0.55 -19.08 -10.00
C GLN A 209 -0.54 -17.85 -9.09
N ILE A 210 -1.57 -17.03 -9.20
CA ILE A 210 -1.69 -15.77 -8.48
C ILE A 210 -2.89 -15.83 -7.55
N TYR A 211 -2.66 -15.58 -6.27
CA TYR A 211 -3.69 -15.51 -5.24
C TYR A 211 -3.84 -14.06 -4.78
N LEU A 212 -4.96 -13.43 -5.10
CA LEU A 212 -5.28 -12.08 -4.67
C LEU A 212 -5.88 -12.14 -3.26
N CYS A 213 -5.14 -11.62 -2.29
CA CYS A 213 -5.45 -11.64 -0.87
C CYS A 213 -5.62 -10.19 -0.36
N LEU A 214 -6.40 -9.37 -1.09
CA LEU A 214 -6.65 -7.97 -0.76
C LEU A 214 -7.72 -7.86 0.34
N ASP A 215 -7.83 -6.67 0.93
CA ASP A 215 -8.78 -6.40 2.01
C ASP A 215 -10.22 -6.75 1.63
N HIS A 216 -11.00 -7.20 2.58
CA HIS A 216 -12.41 -7.59 2.38
C HIS A 216 -13.34 -6.38 2.57
N ASP A 217 -12.96 -5.24 1.95
CA ASP A 217 -13.80 -4.05 1.83
C ASP A 217 -14.05 -3.70 0.35
N ILE A 218 -14.86 -2.67 0.11
CA ILE A 218 -15.23 -2.28 -1.26
C ILE A 218 -14.00 -1.96 -2.11
N ALA A 219 -13.01 -1.25 -1.56
CA ALA A 219 -11.82 -0.85 -2.29
C ALA A 219 -10.93 -2.05 -2.65
N GLY A 220 -10.77 -3.01 -1.72
CA GLY A 220 -10.03 -4.24 -1.95
C GLY A 220 -10.71 -5.15 -2.97
N ILE A 221 -12.06 -5.26 -2.93
CA ILE A 221 -12.83 -6.04 -3.92
C ILE A 221 -12.66 -5.44 -5.32
N GLU A 222 -12.89 -4.14 -5.50
CA GLU A 222 -12.69 -3.44 -6.77
C GLU A 222 -11.23 -3.50 -7.23
N GLY A 223 -10.27 -3.46 -6.28
CA GLY A 223 -8.84 -3.62 -6.55
C GLY A 223 -8.52 -5.01 -7.11
N ALA A 224 -9.09 -6.06 -6.51
CA ALA A 224 -8.92 -7.43 -6.97
C ALA A 224 -9.50 -7.64 -8.38
N GLU A 225 -10.66 -7.08 -8.69
CA GLU A 225 -11.25 -7.12 -10.03
C GLU A 225 -10.33 -6.45 -11.06
N ARG A 226 -9.88 -5.22 -10.80
CA ARG A 226 -8.96 -4.50 -11.72
C ARG A 226 -7.64 -5.23 -11.95
N ILE A 227 -7.08 -5.86 -10.92
CA ILE A 227 -5.84 -6.64 -11.04
C ILE A 227 -6.12 -7.94 -11.80
N SER A 228 -7.23 -8.62 -11.53
CA SER A 228 -7.65 -9.82 -12.26
C SER A 228 -7.82 -9.55 -13.75
N ASP A 229 -8.51 -8.48 -14.13
CA ASP A 229 -8.73 -8.11 -15.53
C ASP A 229 -7.39 -7.89 -16.24
N PHE A 230 -6.51 -7.11 -15.62
CA PHE A 230 -5.17 -6.86 -16.14
C PHE A 230 -4.34 -8.15 -16.34
N LEU A 231 -4.40 -9.08 -15.39
CA LEU A 231 -3.67 -10.34 -15.48
C LEU A 231 -4.29 -11.31 -16.50
N ASN A 232 -5.62 -11.30 -16.64
CA ASN A 232 -6.33 -12.07 -17.65
C ASN A 232 -5.98 -11.63 -19.07
N GLU A 233 -5.78 -10.31 -19.31
CA GLU A 233 -5.30 -9.80 -20.60
C GLU A 233 -3.93 -10.38 -21.00
N LYS A 234 -3.08 -10.69 -20.02
CA LYS A 234 -1.78 -11.35 -20.27
C LYS A 234 -1.89 -12.84 -20.63
N GLY A 235 -3.02 -13.50 -20.32
CA GLY A 235 -3.38 -14.84 -20.79
C GLY A 235 -2.53 -16.01 -20.30
N ARG A 236 -1.65 -15.81 -19.30
CA ARG A 236 -0.70 -16.86 -18.83
C ARG A 236 -0.85 -17.22 -17.35
N TYR A 237 -1.79 -16.62 -16.62
CA TYR A 237 -1.93 -16.80 -15.19
C TYR A 237 -3.23 -17.50 -14.81
N THR A 238 -3.15 -18.35 -13.79
CA THR A 238 -4.33 -18.82 -13.05
C THR A 238 -4.52 -17.92 -11.85
N ILE A 239 -5.68 -17.26 -11.76
CA ILE A 239 -5.97 -16.27 -10.75
C ILE A 239 -7.04 -16.81 -9.80
N SER A 240 -6.82 -16.67 -8.51
CA SER A 240 -7.78 -17.00 -7.45
C SER A 240 -7.83 -15.87 -6.44
N CYS A 241 -8.99 -15.65 -5.83
CA CYS A 241 -9.14 -14.69 -4.73
C CYS A 241 -9.28 -15.46 -3.41
N ILE A 242 -8.48 -15.07 -2.42
CA ILE A 242 -8.59 -15.55 -1.04
C ILE A 242 -8.96 -14.36 -0.18
N ARG A 243 -10.06 -14.46 0.55
CA ARG A 243 -10.57 -13.37 1.38
C ARG A 243 -10.39 -13.69 2.86
N ALA A 244 -10.04 -12.67 3.63
CA ALA A 244 -10.12 -12.72 5.07
C ALA A 244 -11.58 -12.93 5.51
N ARG A 245 -11.80 -13.51 6.68
CA ARG A 245 -13.13 -13.67 7.30
C ARG A 245 -13.66 -12.32 7.77
N ASN A 246 -12.76 -11.51 8.37
CA ASN A 246 -13.01 -10.14 8.78
C ASN A 246 -12.60 -9.16 7.66
N LYS A 247 -12.29 -7.91 8.03
CA LYS A 247 -11.88 -6.89 7.06
C LYS A 247 -10.55 -7.19 6.38
N ASP A 248 -9.57 -7.65 7.15
CA ASP A 248 -8.22 -7.98 6.70
C ASP A 248 -7.68 -9.21 7.43
N PHE A 249 -6.54 -9.74 6.99
CA PHE A 249 -5.95 -10.95 7.60
C PHE A 249 -5.36 -10.69 8.99
N ASN A 250 -5.11 -9.45 9.37
CA ASN A 250 -4.67 -9.14 10.72
C ASN A 250 -5.83 -9.18 11.73
N GLU A 251 -7.05 -8.87 11.29
CA GLU A 251 -8.24 -9.04 12.12
C GLU A 251 -8.66 -10.52 12.27
N ASP A 252 -8.13 -11.42 11.43
CA ASP A 252 -8.37 -12.87 11.52
C ASP A 252 -7.41 -13.59 12.50
N LEU A 253 -6.34 -12.94 12.96
CA LEU A 253 -5.40 -13.42 13.98
C LEU A 253 -5.94 -13.19 15.39
#